data_c28e4fe0b632545b2268f9bbb3aad031
#
_entry.id   c28e4fe0b632545b2268f9bbb3aad031
#
_cell.length_a   1.000
_cell.length_b   1.000
_cell.length_c   1.000
_cell.angle_alpha   90.00
_cell.angle_beta   90.00
_cell.angle_gamma   90.00
#
_symmetry.space_group_name_H-M   'P 1'
#
loop_
_entity.id
_entity.type
_entity.pdbx_description
1 polymer ?
#
loop_
_entity_poly.entity_id
_entity_poly.type
_entity_poly.pdbx_seq_one_letter_code
_entity_poly.pdbx_strand_id
1 'polypeptide(L)'
;MRIESCYFCSSRIYPGHGIQFVRNDCKIFKFCRSKCHAAFKKKKNPRKVKWTKAYRKTVGKELAIDPSFEFEKRRHTPLKYDRQTWTKAIDAMKKVEQIKQKRQGTYIMQRLRKGRELEQERDVKEVQRDLSLIKSPAAGLKERKQKEAADEEMQESEEEMEGVVEDCGEVTL
;
A
#
# COMPACT_ATOMS: atom_id res chain seq x y z
N MET A 1 3.97 -34.95 -8.24
CA MET A 1 3.82 -34.01 -9.38
C MET A 1 4.58 -32.73 -9.12
N ARG A 2 5.24 -32.19 -10.14
CA ARG A 2 5.99 -30.93 -10.00
C ARG A 2 5.12 -29.77 -10.50
N ILE A 3 4.87 -28.79 -9.63
CA ILE A 3 4.19 -27.54 -9.97
C ILE A 3 5.25 -26.52 -10.35
N GLU A 4 5.12 -25.88 -11.50
CA GLU A 4 6.07 -24.92 -12.01
C GLU A 4 5.51 -23.50 -11.92
N SER A 5 6.36 -22.50 -12.11
CA SER A 5 5.96 -21.09 -12.11
C SER A 5 6.05 -20.49 -13.51
N CYS A 6 5.11 -19.64 -13.85
CA CYS A 6 5.10 -18.91 -15.12
C CYS A 6 6.26 -17.90 -15.15
N TYR A 7 7.03 -17.92 -16.23
CA TYR A 7 8.16 -17.02 -16.42
C TYR A 7 7.76 -15.54 -16.41
N PHE A 8 6.58 -15.20 -16.94
CA PHE A 8 6.16 -13.80 -17.05
C PHE A 8 5.42 -13.28 -15.83
N CYS A 9 4.40 -13.99 -15.34
CA CYS A 9 3.55 -13.50 -14.25
C CYS A 9 3.81 -14.17 -12.90
N SER A 10 4.65 -15.21 -12.86
CA SER A 10 4.97 -16.02 -11.68
C SER A 10 3.77 -16.79 -11.09
N SER A 11 2.68 -16.97 -11.86
CA SER A 11 1.56 -17.83 -11.47
C SER A 11 1.96 -19.30 -11.50
N ARG A 12 1.32 -20.12 -10.69
CA ARG A 12 1.53 -21.56 -10.67
C ARG A 12 1.03 -22.18 -11.99
N ILE A 13 1.80 -23.13 -12.53
CA ILE A 13 1.45 -23.93 -13.69
C ILE A 13 1.32 -25.37 -13.22
N TYR A 14 0.11 -25.91 -13.32
CA TYR A 14 -0.18 -27.28 -12.97
C TYR A 14 0.11 -28.21 -14.15
N PRO A 15 0.39 -29.52 -13.91
CA PRO A 15 0.58 -30.49 -14.98
C PRO A 15 -0.62 -30.52 -15.95
N GLY A 16 -0.33 -30.60 -17.25
CA GLY A 16 -1.34 -30.58 -18.30
C GLY A 16 -1.85 -29.18 -18.70
N HIS A 17 -1.43 -28.13 -18.00
CA HIS A 17 -1.79 -26.75 -18.31
C HIS A 17 -0.56 -25.92 -18.70
N GLY A 18 -0.81 -24.87 -19.47
CA GLY A 18 0.23 -23.91 -19.85
C GLY A 18 0.83 -24.18 -21.23
N ILE A 19 1.78 -23.33 -21.59
CA ILE A 19 2.48 -23.33 -22.86
C ILE A 19 3.97 -23.37 -22.57
N GLN A 20 4.67 -24.24 -23.27
CA GLN A 20 6.13 -24.31 -23.23
C GLN A 20 6.71 -23.75 -24.52
N PHE A 21 7.64 -22.84 -24.40
CA PHE A 21 8.37 -22.24 -25.52
C PHE A 21 9.85 -22.52 -25.36
N VAL A 22 10.46 -23.04 -26.40
CA VAL A 22 11.92 -23.27 -26.46
C VAL A 22 12.52 -22.24 -27.41
N ARG A 23 13.47 -21.46 -26.92
CA ARG A 23 14.21 -20.48 -27.71
C ARG A 23 15.38 -21.16 -28.42
N ASN A 24 15.93 -20.54 -29.45
CA ASN A 24 17.03 -21.13 -30.26
C ASN A 24 18.31 -21.42 -29.43
N ASP A 25 18.49 -20.77 -28.28
CA ASP A 25 19.55 -21.05 -27.31
C ASP A 25 19.22 -22.21 -26.35
N CYS A 26 18.25 -23.06 -26.71
CA CYS A 26 17.79 -24.23 -25.94
C CYS A 26 17.21 -23.90 -24.55
N LYS A 27 16.96 -22.61 -24.22
CA LYS A 27 16.30 -22.23 -22.98
C LYS A 27 14.81 -22.42 -23.05
N ILE A 28 14.28 -23.11 -22.04
CA ILE A 28 12.87 -23.46 -21.94
C ILE A 28 12.16 -22.40 -21.10
N PHE A 29 11.11 -21.80 -21.66
CA PHE A 29 10.23 -20.85 -20.97
C PHE A 29 8.83 -21.45 -20.85
N LYS A 30 8.28 -21.42 -19.64
CA LYS A 30 6.95 -21.94 -19.35
C LYS A 30 6.00 -20.80 -19.01
N PHE A 31 4.83 -20.80 -19.65
CA PHE A 31 3.80 -19.79 -19.48
C PHE A 31 2.49 -20.42 -19.06
N CYS A 32 1.75 -19.74 -18.16
CA CYS A 32 0.46 -20.22 -17.69
C CYS A 32 -0.65 -20.08 -18.74
N ARG A 33 -0.57 -19.06 -19.59
CA ARG A 33 -1.59 -18.74 -20.63
C ARG A 33 -0.98 -18.05 -21.83
N SER A 34 -1.72 -18.02 -22.93
CA SER A 34 -1.37 -17.32 -24.18
C SER A 34 -1.06 -15.84 -23.97
N LYS A 35 -1.76 -15.16 -23.05
CA LYS A 35 -1.50 -13.76 -22.67
C LYS A 35 -0.05 -13.53 -22.22
N CYS A 36 0.49 -14.42 -21.40
CA CYS A 36 1.87 -14.35 -20.93
C CYS A 36 2.88 -14.61 -22.04
N HIS A 37 2.61 -15.59 -22.89
CA HIS A 37 3.43 -15.92 -24.05
C HIS A 37 3.44 -14.77 -25.08
N ALA A 38 2.29 -14.18 -25.38
CA ALA A 38 2.20 -13.03 -26.28
C ALA A 38 2.92 -11.79 -25.72
N ALA A 39 2.83 -11.54 -24.40
CA ALA A 39 3.55 -10.45 -23.75
C ALA A 39 5.08 -10.67 -23.80
N PHE A 40 5.53 -11.90 -23.65
CA PHE A 40 6.93 -12.27 -23.79
C PHE A 40 7.43 -12.06 -25.23
N LYS A 41 6.70 -12.52 -26.25
CA LYS A 41 7.01 -12.27 -27.66
C LYS A 41 7.12 -10.78 -28.00
N LYS A 42 6.22 -9.96 -27.43
CA LYS A 42 6.22 -8.49 -27.57
C LYS A 42 7.32 -7.81 -26.74
N LYS A 43 8.22 -8.56 -26.11
CA LYS A 43 9.33 -8.07 -25.29
C LYS A 43 8.90 -7.12 -24.16
N LYS A 44 7.65 -7.27 -23.64
CA LYS A 44 7.18 -6.49 -22.50
C LYS A 44 7.93 -6.83 -21.22
N ASN A 45 8.31 -5.83 -20.44
CA ASN A 45 8.98 -6.04 -19.17
C ASN A 45 7.99 -6.42 -18.07
N PRO A 46 8.13 -7.60 -17.41
CA PRO A 46 7.26 -8.01 -16.33
C PRO A 46 7.18 -7.02 -15.16
N ARG A 47 8.27 -6.28 -14.88
CA ARG A 47 8.32 -5.28 -13.80
C ARG A 47 7.50 -4.01 -14.09
N LYS A 48 7.18 -3.72 -15.36
CA LYS A 48 6.36 -2.56 -15.77
C LYS A 48 4.88 -2.91 -15.92
N VAL A 49 4.54 -4.19 -16.05
CA VAL A 49 3.16 -4.65 -16.28
C VAL A 49 2.44 -4.81 -14.94
N LYS A 50 1.43 -3.97 -14.69
CA LYS A 50 0.76 -3.81 -13.37
C LYS A 50 0.18 -5.09 -12.74
N TRP A 51 -0.22 -6.08 -13.53
CA TRP A 51 -0.86 -7.32 -13.04
C TRP A 51 0.13 -8.44 -12.68
N THR A 52 1.42 -8.30 -12.98
CA THR A 52 2.43 -9.32 -12.64
C THR A 52 2.86 -9.24 -11.18
N LYS A 53 3.28 -10.38 -10.62
CA LYS A 53 3.86 -10.41 -9.26
C LYS A 53 5.15 -9.60 -9.15
N ALA A 54 5.95 -9.56 -10.21
CA ALA A 54 7.17 -8.77 -10.26
C ALA A 54 6.90 -7.27 -10.07
N TYR A 55 5.88 -6.72 -10.75
CA TYR A 55 5.43 -5.34 -10.57
C TYR A 55 4.87 -5.11 -9.17
N ARG A 56 3.99 -6.00 -8.69
CA ARG A 56 3.35 -5.87 -7.38
C ARG A 56 4.36 -5.83 -6.23
N LYS A 57 5.42 -6.63 -6.34
CA LYS A 57 6.53 -6.63 -5.37
C LYS A 57 7.35 -5.35 -5.43
N THR A 58 7.65 -4.83 -6.63
CA THR A 58 8.41 -3.57 -6.79
C THR A 58 7.66 -2.36 -6.24
N VAL A 59 6.34 -2.32 -6.39
CA VAL A 59 5.49 -1.21 -5.92
C VAL A 59 5.04 -1.38 -4.47
N GLY A 60 5.47 -2.47 -3.78
CA GLY A 60 5.09 -2.72 -2.39
C GLY A 60 3.63 -3.13 -2.19
N LYS A 61 2.96 -3.64 -3.23
CA LYS A 61 1.57 -4.16 -3.11
C LYS A 61 1.48 -5.56 -2.51
N GLU A 62 2.60 -6.28 -2.49
CA GLU A 62 2.74 -7.60 -1.86
C GLU A 62 3.96 -7.61 -0.95
N LEU A 63 3.91 -8.43 0.10
CA LEU A 63 5.05 -8.64 0.99
C LEU A 63 6.18 -9.28 0.18
N ALA A 64 7.30 -8.55 0.02
CA ALA A 64 8.41 -8.97 -0.83
C ALA A 64 9.50 -9.70 -0.05
N ILE A 65 9.77 -9.27 1.17
CA ILE A 65 10.85 -9.79 2.03
C ILE A 65 10.22 -10.26 3.34
N ASP A 66 10.34 -11.55 3.62
CA ASP A 66 9.92 -12.15 4.88
C ASP A 66 10.83 -13.36 5.16
N PRO A 67 11.29 -13.56 6.41
CA PRO A 67 12.03 -14.76 6.82
C PRO A 67 11.32 -16.09 6.50
N SER A 68 9.97 -16.10 6.45
CA SER A 68 9.20 -17.29 6.05
C SER A 68 9.53 -17.79 4.64
N PHE A 69 9.97 -16.92 3.72
CA PHE A 69 10.33 -17.29 2.36
C PHE A 69 11.66 -18.07 2.27
N GLU A 70 12.52 -17.96 3.28
CA GLU A 70 13.76 -18.73 3.32
C GLU A 70 13.50 -20.22 3.56
N PHE A 71 12.43 -20.56 4.26
CA PHE A 71 12.00 -21.95 4.46
C PHE A 71 11.51 -22.59 3.15
N GLU A 72 10.99 -21.80 2.22
CA GLU A 72 10.54 -22.28 0.91
C GLU A 72 11.71 -22.43 -0.09
N LYS A 73 12.87 -21.89 0.24
CA LYS A 73 14.03 -21.92 -0.65
C LYS A 73 14.53 -23.35 -0.82
N ARG A 74 14.62 -23.78 -2.06
CA ARG A 74 15.13 -25.11 -2.40
C ARG A 74 16.62 -25.20 -2.10
N ARG A 75 16.99 -26.12 -1.24
CA ARG A 75 18.38 -26.41 -0.90
C ARG A 75 18.84 -27.63 -1.66
N HIS A 76 20.09 -27.63 -2.13
CA HIS A 76 20.69 -28.74 -2.87
C HIS A 76 21.53 -29.65 -1.97
N THR A 77 21.59 -29.39 -0.68
CA THR A 77 22.31 -30.23 0.29
C THR A 77 21.51 -31.51 0.55
N PRO A 78 22.05 -32.70 0.21
CA PRO A 78 21.39 -33.96 0.52
C PRO A 78 21.44 -34.19 2.04
N LEU A 79 20.30 -34.56 2.61
CA LEU A 79 20.20 -34.95 4.03
C LEU A 79 19.92 -36.44 4.09
N LYS A 80 20.57 -37.14 5.05
CA LYS A 80 20.27 -38.51 5.34
C LYS A 80 18.82 -38.59 5.83
N TYR A 81 18.08 -39.62 5.38
CA TYR A 81 16.72 -39.85 5.82
C TYR A 81 16.67 -40.20 7.32
N ASP A 82 15.87 -39.45 8.06
CA ASP A 82 15.51 -39.75 9.45
C ASP A 82 14.03 -39.43 9.67
N ARG A 83 13.28 -40.40 10.17
CA ARG A 83 11.83 -40.29 10.33
C ARG A 83 11.43 -39.15 11.28
N GLN A 84 12.17 -38.98 12.38
CA GLN A 84 11.87 -37.90 13.34
C GLN A 84 12.08 -36.52 12.73
N THR A 85 13.16 -36.35 11.99
CA THR A 85 13.47 -35.09 11.29
C THR A 85 12.42 -34.77 10.26
N TRP A 86 11.93 -35.76 9.49
CA TRP A 86 10.86 -35.54 8.52
C TRP A 86 9.51 -35.22 9.15
N THR A 87 9.15 -35.85 10.27
CA THR A 87 7.92 -35.51 11.02
C THR A 87 7.97 -34.06 11.51
N LYS A 88 9.08 -33.65 12.13
CA LYS A 88 9.32 -32.28 12.57
C LYS A 88 9.29 -31.28 11.41
N ALA A 89 9.85 -31.66 10.26
CA ALA A 89 9.83 -30.82 9.07
C ALA A 89 8.40 -30.59 8.54
N ILE A 90 7.56 -31.61 8.53
CA ILE A 90 6.15 -31.48 8.12
C ILE A 90 5.39 -30.55 9.06
N ASP A 91 5.57 -30.68 10.37
CA ASP A 91 4.92 -29.81 11.35
C ASP A 91 5.44 -28.36 11.25
N ALA A 92 6.74 -28.19 11.01
CA ALA A 92 7.31 -26.88 10.74
C ALA A 92 6.73 -26.24 9.47
N MET A 93 6.56 -27.00 8.39
CA MET A 93 5.93 -26.50 7.15
C MET A 93 4.52 -25.99 7.40
N LYS A 94 3.70 -26.70 8.18
CA LYS A 94 2.33 -26.26 8.54
C LYS A 94 2.36 -24.94 9.30
N LYS A 95 3.23 -24.82 10.32
CA LYS A 95 3.38 -23.59 11.12
C LYS A 95 3.89 -22.41 10.27
N VAL A 96 4.88 -22.63 9.42
CA VAL A 96 5.45 -21.61 8.55
C VAL A 96 4.39 -21.09 7.57
N GLU A 97 3.57 -21.98 7.00
CA GLU A 97 2.49 -21.55 6.09
C GLU A 97 1.43 -20.71 6.81
N GLN A 98 1.04 -21.07 8.03
CA GLN A 98 0.11 -20.27 8.85
C GLN A 98 0.68 -18.88 9.17
N ILE A 99 1.94 -18.81 9.57
CA ILE A 99 2.63 -17.54 9.88
C ILE A 99 2.70 -16.67 8.62
N LYS A 100 3.07 -17.25 7.48
CA LYS A 100 3.17 -16.57 6.20
C LYS A 100 1.82 -15.98 5.79
N GLN A 101 0.74 -16.76 5.84
CA GLN A 101 -0.60 -16.30 5.50
C GLN A 101 -1.04 -15.15 6.41
N LYS A 102 -0.80 -15.27 7.73
CA LYS A 102 -1.12 -14.22 8.69
C LYS A 102 -0.35 -12.93 8.41
N ARG A 103 0.96 -13.01 8.16
CA ARG A 103 1.80 -11.83 7.85
C ARG A 103 1.40 -11.17 6.54
N GLN A 104 1.14 -11.96 5.50
CA GLN A 104 0.68 -11.44 4.21
C GLN A 104 -0.69 -10.75 4.34
N GLY A 105 -1.63 -11.35 5.04
CA GLY A 105 -2.94 -10.77 5.32
C GLY A 105 -2.84 -9.45 6.09
N THR A 106 -2.07 -9.43 7.17
CA THR A 106 -1.84 -8.22 7.98
C THR A 106 -1.21 -7.10 7.14
N TYR A 107 -0.20 -7.42 6.33
CA TYR A 107 0.44 -6.45 5.44
C TYR A 107 -0.53 -5.82 4.44
N ILE A 108 -1.39 -6.64 3.82
CA ILE A 108 -2.41 -6.16 2.88
C ILE A 108 -3.43 -5.28 3.59
N MET A 109 -3.91 -5.69 4.78
CA MET A 109 -4.89 -4.92 5.55
C MET A 109 -4.33 -3.57 6.00
N GLN A 110 -3.10 -3.53 6.51
CA GLN A 110 -2.44 -2.28 6.91
C GLN A 110 -2.26 -1.33 5.72
N ARG A 111 -1.86 -1.86 4.55
CA ARG A 111 -1.73 -1.04 3.34
C ARG A 111 -3.06 -0.46 2.87
N LEU A 112 -4.13 -1.26 2.91
CA LEU A 112 -5.47 -0.82 2.50
C LEU A 112 -6.05 0.21 3.47
N ARG A 113 -5.84 0.02 4.78
CA ARG A 113 -6.26 0.99 5.80
C ARG A 113 -5.59 2.34 5.58
N LYS A 114 -4.25 2.36 5.44
CA LYS A 114 -3.51 3.59 5.15
C LYS A 114 -3.94 4.25 3.84
N GLY A 115 -4.27 3.46 2.81
CA GLY A 115 -4.81 3.98 1.55
C GLY A 115 -6.14 4.70 1.73
N ARG A 116 -7.04 4.15 2.55
CA ARG A 116 -8.34 4.77 2.87
C ARG A 116 -8.17 6.08 3.65
N GLU A 117 -7.30 6.11 4.64
CA GLU A 117 -6.99 7.32 5.42
C GLU A 117 -6.47 8.45 4.52
N LEU A 118 -5.53 8.15 3.62
CA LEU A 118 -4.99 9.10 2.65
C LEU A 118 -6.04 9.57 1.62
N GLU A 119 -6.99 8.72 1.26
CA GLU A 119 -8.10 9.07 0.36
C GLU A 119 -9.06 10.03 1.05
N GLN A 120 -9.45 9.75 2.28
CA GLN A 120 -10.26 10.64 3.11
C GLN A 120 -9.60 12.01 3.32
N GLU A 121 -8.31 12.06 3.64
CA GLU A 121 -7.59 13.33 3.78
C GLU A 121 -7.55 14.12 2.48
N ARG A 122 -7.44 13.46 1.33
CA ARG A 122 -7.47 14.09 0.02
C ARG A 122 -8.84 14.68 -0.28
N ASP A 123 -9.90 13.91 -0.01
CA ASP A 123 -11.27 14.34 -0.23
C ASP A 123 -11.63 15.54 0.66
N VAL A 124 -11.20 15.51 1.93
CA VAL A 124 -11.38 16.66 2.85
C VAL A 124 -10.65 17.90 2.33
N LYS A 125 -9.39 17.76 1.88
CA LYS A 125 -8.63 18.87 1.30
C LYS A 125 -9.27 19.41 0.02
N GLU A 126 -9.84 18.54 -0.81
CA GLU A 126 -10.53 18.92 -2.03
C GLU A 126 -11.81 19.71 -1.71
N VAL A 127 -12.62 19.20 -0.76
CA VAL A 127 -13.82 19.92 -0.28
C VAL A 127 -13.45 21.27 0.33
N GLN A 128 -12.40 21.36 1.14
CA GLN A 128 -11.95 22.61 1.74
C GLN A 128 -11.50 23.63 0.69
N ARG A 129 -10.77 23.19 -0.35
CA ARG A 129 -10.31 24.05 -1.44
C ARG A 129 -11.49 24.59 -2.27
N ASP A 130 -12.48 23.74 -2.52
CA ASP A 130 -13.60 24.05 -3.39
C ASP A 130 -14.87 24.44 -2.61
N LEU A 131 -14.72 24.85 -1.34
CA LEU A 131 -15.81 25.23 -0.44
C LEU A 131 -16.67 26.38 -1.00
N SER A 132 -16.06 27.28 -1.76
CA SER A 132 -16.74 28.37 -2.45
C SER A 132 -17.71 27.91 -3.54
N LEU A 133 -17.49 26.71 -4.12
CA LEU A 133 -18.41 26.11 -5.09
C LEU A 133 -19.60 25.41 -4.43
N ILE A 134 -19.43 24.95 -3.19
CA ILE A 134 -20.45 24.22 -2.42
C ILE A 134 -21.34 25.15 -1.65
N LYS A 135 -20.80 26.27 -1.12
CA LYS A 135 -21.56 27.28 -0.38
C LYS A 135 -22.26 28.24 -1.33
N SER A 136 -23.53 28.50 -1.05
CA SER A 136 -24.26 29.55 -1.77
C SER A 136 -23.61 30.92 -1.53
N PRO A 137 -23.64 31.85 -2.50
CA PRO A 137 -23.08 33.20 -2.31
C PRO A 137 -23.61 33.93 -1.07
N ALA A 138 -24.87 33.67 -0.69
CA ALA A 138 -25.49 34.22 0.50
C ALA A 138 -24.93 33.68 1.83
N ALA A 139 -24.48 32.43 1.84
CA ALA A 139 -23.84 31.85 3.03
C ALA A 139 -22.43 32.43 3.26
N GLY A 140 -21.68 32.69 2.21
CA GLY A 140 -20.37 33.34 2.28
C GLY A 140 -20.43 34.79 2.79
N LEU A 141 -21.48 35.53 2.44
CA LEU A 141 -21.71 36.89 2.96
C LEU A 141 -22.05 36.90 4.45
N LYS A 142 -22.83 35.94 4.93
CA LYS A 142 -23.12 35.80 6.38
C LYS A 142 -21.86 35.48 7.19
N GLU A 143 -21.01 34.57 6.70
CA GLU A 143 -19.77 34.24 7.39
C GLU A 143 -18.75 35.39 7.42
N ARG A 144 -18.67 36.19 6.35
CA ARG A 144 -17.84 37.40 6.34
C ARG A 144 -18.31 38.41 7.36
N LYS A 145 -19.61 38.68 7.41
CA LYS A 145 -20.20 39.59 8.40
C LYS A 145 -19.99 39.10 9.83
N GLN A 146 -20.08 37.79 10.08
CA GLN A 146 -19.80 37.22 11.40
C GLN A 146 -18.35 37.31 11.81
N LYS A 147 -17.41 37.15 10.86
CA LYS A 147 -16.00 37.35 11.12
C LYS A 147 -15.63 38.81 11.34
N GLU A 148 -16.17 39.71 10.52
CA GLU A 148 -15.97 41.15 10.68
C GLU A 148 -16.50 41.63 12.04
N ALA A 149 -17.68 41.15 12.48
CA ALA A 149 -18.21 41.46 13.78
C ALA A 149 -17.39 40.88 14.94
N ALA A 150 -16.86 39.68 14.80
CA ALA A 150 -15.98 39.06 15.81
C ALA A 150 -14.61 39.76 15.89
N ASP A 151 -14.08 40.21 14.76
CA ASP A 151 -12.82 40.96 14.71
C ASP A 151 -13.03 42.38 15.29
N GLU A 152 -14.19 43.01 15.09
CA GLU A 152 -14.56 44.30 15.72
C GLU A 152 -14.70 44.14 17.24
N GLU A 153 -15.39 43.11 17.74
CA GLU A 153 -15.51 42.83 19.17
C GLU A 153 -14.16 42.54 19.85
N MET A 154 -13.24 41.89 19.13
CA MET A 154 -11.88 41.68 19.63
C MET A 154 -11.09 43.00 19.74
N GLN A 155 -11.21 43.87 18.73
CA GLN A 155 -10.54 45.17 18.74
C GLN A 155 -11.06 46.09 19.83
N GLU A 156 -12.41 46.15 20.02
CA GLU A 156 -12.99 46.91 21.12
C GLU A 156 -12.54 46.40 22.52
N SER A 157 -12.43 45.09 22.68
CA SER A 157 -11.92 44.50 23.94
C SER A 157 -10.43 44.77 24.19
N GLU A 158 -9.62 44.86 23.12
CA GLU A 158 -8.19 45.28 23.24
C GLU A 158 -8.06 46.75 23.56
N GLU A 159 -8.86 47.64 22.95
CA GLU A 159 -8.86 49.06 23.24
C GLU A 159 -9.37 49.36 24.67
N GLU A 160 -10.39 48.66 25.17
CA GLU A 160 -10.82 48.76 26.59
C GLU A 160 -9.73 48.31 27.54
N MET A 161 -8.96 47.26 27.23
CA MET A 161 -7.86 46.81 28.08
C MET A 161 -6.69 47.77 28.05
N GLU A 162 -6.34 48.39 26.93
CA GLU A 162 -5.30 49.42 26.84
C GLU A 162 -5.70 50.67 27.62
N GLY A 163 -6.94 51.13 27.54
CA GLY A 163 -7.45 52.27 28.30
C GLY A 163 -7.42 52.07 29.84
N VAL A 164 -7.61 50.88 30.34
CA VAL A 164 -7.52 50.53 31.77
C VAL A 164 -6.06 50.52 32.24
N VAL A 165 -5.09 50.19 31.37
CA VAL A 165 -3.66 50.21 31.70
C VAL A 165 -3.12 51.64 31.77
N GLU A 166 -3.62 52.60 30.97
CA GLU A 166 -3.23 54.00 31.01
C GLU A 166 -3.75 54.71 32.26
N ASP A 167 -4.99 54.40 32.70
CA ASP A 167 -5.59 55.01 33.92
C ASP A 167 -4.93 54.51 35.22
N CYS A 168 -4.39 53.31 35.23
CA CYS A 168 -3.56 52.81 36.36
C CYS A 168 -2.15 53.36 36.43
N GLY A 169 -1.65 54.02 35.39
CA GLY A 169 -0.30 54.62 35.32
C GLY A 169 -0.19 56.05 35.92
N GLU A 170 -1.31 56.73 36.12
CA GLU A 170 -1.32 58.14 36.57
C GLU A 170 -1.51 58.35 38.09
N VAL A 171 -1.58 57.28 38.87
CA VAL A 171 -1.80 57.33 40.33
C VAL A 171 -0.54 57.11 41.17
N THR A 172 0.67 57.24 40.62
CA THR A 172 1.91 57.21 41.40
C THR A 172 2.85 58.35 41.04
N LEU A 173 2.57 59.55 41.57
CA LEU A 173 3.58 60.60 41.93
C LEU A 173 3.11 61.32 43.14
#